data_9e9ef3fc318e87ed2ab082023347ad2a
#
_entry.id   9e9ef3fc318e87ed2ab082023347ad2a
#
_cell.length_a   1.000
_cell.length_b   1.000
_cell.length_c   1.000
_cell.angle_alpha   90.00
_cell.angle_beta   90.00
_cell.angle_gamma   90.00
#
_symmetry.space_group_name_H-M   'P 1'
#
loop_
_entity.id
_entity.type
_entity.pdbx_description
1 polymer ?
#
loop_
_entity_poly.entity_id
_entity_poly.type
_entity_poly.pdbx_seq_one_letter_code
_entity_poly.pdbx_strand_id
1 'polypeptide(L)'
;MFNVRPQWRWRLGLSALALAFLALQFKDLPSGDLGDEIFWQLRLPRLLLAAVAGAALGLAGLWLQTLFRTALVEPGLLGVSSGSALTAIVFLVIWPSAWVWMPLAAIIGGSMALFMVLGLAKRYQLQGEALLLLGIALNALLAAAMQILLLI
;
A
#
# COMPACT_ATOMS: atom_id res chain seq x y z
N MET A 1 13.52 29.93 21.23
CA MET A 1 12.10 29.72 21.60
C MET A 1 11.46 28.92 20.48
N PHE A 2 11.45 27.59 20.59
CA PHE A 2 10.74 26.72 19.65
C PHE A 2 9.24 26.80 19.97
N ASN A 3 8.49 27.42 19.08
CA ASN A 3 7.03 27.50 19.16
C ASN A 3 6.47 26.12 18.78
N VAL A 4 6.26 25.26 19.76
CA VAL A 4 5.61 23.96 19.59
C VAL A 4 4.13 24.24 19.28
N ARG A 5 3.82 24.44 17.99
CA ARG A 5 2.42 24.50 17.57
C ARG A 5 1.73 23.24 18.04
N PRO A 6 0.56 23.32 18.67
CA PRO A 6 -0.08 22.16 19.28
C PRO A 6 -0.44 21.14 18.20
N GLN A 7 0.32 20.07 18.16
CA GLN A 7 0.15 18.96 17.18
C GLN A 7 -1.23 18.27 17.30
N TRP A 8 -1.97 18.53 18.38
CA TRP A 8 -3.32 18.02 18.58
C TRP A 8 -4.35 18.56 17.57
N ARG A 9 -4.13 19.77 17.03
CA ARG A 9 -5.03 20.35 16.00
C ARG A 9 -5.02 19.59 14.70
N TRP A 10 -3.86 19.10 14.27
CA TRP A 10 -3.73 18.24 13.08
C TRP A 10 -4.35 16.87 13.29
N ARG A 11 -4.19 16.31 14.47
CA ARG A 11 -4.81 15.03 14.85
C ARG A 11 -6.33 15.13 14.86
N LEU A 12 -6.89 16.22 15.39
CA LEU A 12 -8.32 16.49 15.34
C LEU A 12 -8.81 16.72 13.90
N GLY A 13 -8.04 17.41 13.06
CA GLY A 13 -8.37 17.59 11.65
C GLY A 13 -8.41 16.25 10.88
N LEU A 14 -7.42 15.39 11.08
CA LEU A 14 -7.37 14.07 10.46
C LEU A 14 -8.49 13.13 10.98
N SER A 15 -8.77 13.15 12.28
CA SER A 15 -9.89 12.36 12.83
C SER A 15 -11.25 12.88 12.35
N ALA A 16 -11.42 14.20 12.23
CA ALA A 16 -12.63 14.79 11.69
C ALA A 16 -12.83 14.45 10.22
N LEU A 17 -11.76 14.46 9.41
CA LEU A 17 -11.79 14.03 8.01
C LEU A 17 -12.13 12.54 7.88
N ALA A 18 -11.55 11.68 8.71
CA ALA A 18 -11.86 10.26 8.72
C ALA A 18 -13.33 10.00 9.12
N LEU A 19 -13.82 10.71 10.15
CA LEU A 19 -15.22 10.62 10.58
C LEU A 19 -16.18 11.18 9.52
N ALA A 20 -15.83 12.28 8.85
CA ALA A 20 -16.62 12.84 7.75
C ALA A 20 -16.67 11.87 6.57
N PHE A 21 -15.55 11.23 6.22
CA PHE A 21 -15.50 10.22 5.18
C PHE A 21 -16.37 8.99 5.53
N LEU A 22 -16.29 8.52 6.78
CA LEU A 22 -17.17 7.46 7.27
C LEU A 22 -18.65 7.89 7.21
N ALA A 23 -18.98 9.10 7.67
CA ALA A 23 -20.35 9.62 7.64
C ALA A 23 -20.91 9.73 6.21
N LEU A 24 -20.09 10.12 5.23
CA LEU A 24 -20.47 10.14 3.82
C LEU A 24 -20.81 8.74 3.29
N GLN A 25 -20.12 7.70 3.76
CA GLN A 25 -20.42 6.32 3.37
C GLN A 25 -21.80 5.84 3.87
N PHE A 26 -22.30 6.43 4.97
CA PHE A 26 -23.62 6.09 5.53
C PHE A 26 -24.78 6.93 4.95
N LYS A 27 -24.48 8.08 4.33
CA LYS A 27 -25.50 9.04 3.89
C LYS A 27 -26.35 8.57 2.71
N ASP A 28 -25.77 7.73 1.83
CA ASP A 28 -26.42 7.28 0.58
C ASP A 28 -26.93 5.83 0.66
N LEU A 29 -27.41 5.40 1.84
CA LEU A 29 -28.04 4.10 1.98
C LEU A 29 -29.49 4.19 1.45
N PRO A 30 -29.85 3.43 0.41
CA PRO A 30 -31.25 3.30 0.01
C PRO A 30 -32.05 2.71 1.19
N SER A 31 -33.19 3.29 1.49
CA SER A 31 -34.09 2.81 2.53
C SER A 31 -34.76 1.52 2.06
N GLY A 32 -34.51 0.39 2.74
CA GLY A 32 -35.15 -0.90 2.47
C GLY A 32 -34.18 -2.08 2.46
N ASP A 33 -34.68 -3.29 2.24
CA ASP A 33 -33.93 -4.56 2.26
C ASP A 33 -32.68 -4.57 1.37
N LEU A 34 -32.75 -3.88 0.22
CA LEU A 34 -31.62 -3.71 -0.70
C LEU A 34 -30.48 -2.87 -0.08
N GLY A 35 -30.81 -1.90 0.76
CA GLY A 35 -29.83 -1.08 1.45
C GLY A 35 -29.01 -1.88 2.46
N ASP A 36 -29.68 -2.75 3.21
CA ASP A 36 -29.03 -3.61 4.18
C ASP A 36 -28.13 -4.65 3.51
N GLU A 37 -28.56 -5.23 2.41
CA GLU A 37 -27.76 -6.21 1.67
C GLU A 37 -26.50 -5.58 1.06
N ILE A 38 -26.62 -4.38 0.46
CA ILE A 38 -25.48 -3.61 -0.06
C ILE A 38 -24.51 -3.23 1.07
N PHE A 39 -25.02 -2.87 2.23
CA PHE A 39 -24.19 -2.50 3.37
C PHE A 39 -23.38 -3.69 3.85
N TRP A 40 -24.01 -4.83 4.14
CA TRP A 40 -23.35 -5.99 4.70
C TRP A 40 -22.43 -6.71 3.71
N GLN A 41 -22.80 -6.81 2.43
CA GLN A 41 -22.05 -7.60 1.45
C GLN A 41 -20.98 -6.79 0.71
N LEU A 42 -21.16 -5.47 0.53
CA LEU A 42 -20.25 -4.66 -0.25
C LEU A 42 -19.53 -3.59 0.57
N ARG A 43 -20.24 -2.83 1.41
CA ARG A 43 -19.64 -1.68 2.10
C ARG A 43 -18.83 -2.10 3.32
N LEU A 44 -19.37 -2.94 4.17
CA LEU A 44 -18.69 -3.38 5.39
C LEU A 44 -17.36 -4.11 5.11
N PRO A 45 -17.31 -5.11 4.22
CA PRO A 45 -16.05 -5.78 3.90
C PRO A 45 -14.99 -4.83 3.34
N ARG A 46 -15.40 -3.88 2.48
CA ARG A 46 -14.49 -2.87 1.91
C ARG A 46 -13.93 -1.93 2.97
N LEU A 47 -14.75 -1.49 3.94
CA LEU A 47 -14.32 -0.64 5.05
C LEU A 47 -13.34 -1.39 5.97
N LEU A 48 -13.63 -2.65 6.29
CA LEU A 48 -12.74 -3.48 7.10
C LEU A 48 -11.40 -3.71 6.40
N LEU A 49 -11.42 -4.03 5.11
CA LEU A 49 -10.20 -4.19 4.32
C LEU A 49 -9.38 -2.90 4.27
N ALA A 50 -10.03 -1.75 4.06
CA ALA A 50 -9.36 -0.45 4.05
C ALA A 50 -8.73 -0.13 5.41
N ALA A 51 -9.42 -0.42 6.51
CA ALA A 51 -8.92 -0.20 7.86
C ALA A 51 -7.71 -1.10 8.17
N VAL A 52 -7.80 -2.40 7.84
CA VAL A 52 -6.71 -3.36 8.06
C VAL A 52 -5.50 -3.02 7.17
N ALA A 53 -5.72 -2.73 5.89
CA ALA A 53 -4.65 -2.35 4.98
C ALA A 53 -3.97 -1.03 5.40
N GLY A 54 -4.75 -0.02 5.79
CA GLY A 54 -4.23 1.25 6.29
C GLY A 54 -3.42 1.08 7.59
N ALA A 55 -3.89 0.26 8.53
CA ALA A 55 -3.17 -0.04 9.75
C ALA A 55 -1.85 -0.78 9.45
N ALA A 56 -1.87 -1.78 8.57
CA ALA A 56 -0.68 -2.52 8.18
C ALA A 56 0.36 -1.63 7.49
N LEU A 57 -0.06 -0.77 6.56
CA LEU A 57 0.82 0.19 5.89
C LEU A 57 1.39 1.22 6.89
N GLY A 58 0.56 1.70 7.83
CA GLY A 58 1.01 2.63 8.87
C GLY A 58 2.08 2.02 9.78
N LEU A 59 1.90 0.78 10.22
CA LEU A 59 2.88 0.05 11.02
C LEU A 59 4.16 -0.21 10.23
N ALA A 60 4.06 -0.66 8.97
CA ALA A 60 5.20 -0.88 8.11
C ALA A 60 5.99 0.42 7.87
N GLY A 61 5.28 1.54 7.65
CA GLY A 61 5.90 2.86 7.52
C GLY A 61 6.66 3.28 8.77
N LEU A 62 6.05 3.13 9.95
CA LEU A 62 6.70 3.44 11.21
C LEU A 62 7.97 2.62 11.44
N TRP A 63 7.93 1.33 11.15
CA TRP A 63 9.09 0.45 11.28
C TRP A 63 10.23 0.85 10.33
N LEU A 64 9.90 1.16 9.08
CA LEU A 64 10.88 1.62 8.11
C LEU A 64 11.49 2.98 8.51
N GLN A 65 10.68 3.94 8.95
CA GLN A 65 11.17 5.24 9.41
C GLN A 65 12.10 5.11 10.61
N THR A 66 11.82 4.21 11.55
CA THR A 66 12.69 3.94 12.70
C THR A 66 13.99 3.25 12.29
N LEU A 67 13.93 2.32 11.35
CA LEU A 67 15.08 1.58 10.85
C LEU A 67 16.05 2.48 10.08
N PHE A 68 15.52 3.30 9.17
CA PHE A 68 16.31 4.21 8.33
C PHE A 68 16.59 5.56 8.98
N ARG A 69 15.97 5.85 10.13
CA ARG A 69 16.08 7.14 10.86
C ARG A 69 15.74 8.35 9.97
N THR A 70 14.93 8.19 8.98
CA THR A 70 14.46 9.26 8.07
C THR A 70 12.95 9.20 7.94
N ALA A 71 12.30 10.36 8.00
CA ALA A 71 10.85 10.47 7.85
C ALA A 71 10.36 10.29 6.39
N LEU A 72 11.28 10.23 5.44
CA LEU A 72 10.97 10.16 4.01
C LEU A 72 10.81 8.73 3.47
N VAL A 73 11.04 7.72 4.31
CA VAL A 73 10.95 6.32 3.89
C VAL A 73 9.51 5.85 3.93
N GLU A 74 9.04 5.39 2.80
CA GLU A 74 7.72 4.82 2.59
C GLU A 74 7.85 3.37 2.09
N PRO A 75 6.98 2.42 2.52
CA PRO A 75 7.05 1.02 2.07
C PRO A 75 6.99 0.87 0.55
N GLY A 76 6.28 1.76 -0.13
CA GLY A 76 6.16 1.78 -1.59
C GLY A 76 7.47 2.05 -2.32
N LEU A 77 8.40 2.80 -1.71
CA LEU A 77 9.67 3.17 -2.33
C LEU A 77 10.64 1.99 -2.50
N LEU A 78 10.47 0.91 -1.73
CA LEU A 78 11.31 -0.29 -1.82
C LEU A 78 10.94 -1.24 -2.96
N GLY A 79 10.01 -0.84 -3.85
CA GLY A 79 9.60 -1.66 -4.99
C GLY A 79 8.60 -2.77 -4.65
N VAL A 80 8.16 -2.87 -3.39
CA VAL A 80 7.19 -3.90 -2.97
C VAL A 80 5.86 -3.72 -3.69
N SER A 81 5.37 -2.48 -3.81
CA SER A 81 4.10 -2.17 -4.48
C SER A 81 4.15 -2.46 -5.97
N SER A 82 5.22 -2.04 -6.66
CA SER A 82 5.37 -2.30 -8.10
C SER A 82 5.61 -3.78 -8.40
N GLY A 83 6.35 -4.49 -7.55
CA GLY A 83 6.54 -5.93 -7.64
C GLY A 83 5.24 -6.71 -7.46
N SER A 84 4.43 -6.32 -6.47
CA SER A 84 3.10 -6.90 -6.25
C SER A 84 2.17 -6.67 -7.44
N ALA A 85 2.13 -5.44 -7.95
CA ALA A 85 1.26 -5.08 -9.08
C ALA A 85 1.69 -5.80 -10.37
N LEU A 86 2.99 -5.84 -10.67
CA LEU A 86 3.51 -6.52 -11.85
C LEU A 86 3.15 -8.01 -11.84
N THR A 87 3.41 -8.71 -10.73
CA THR A 87 3.10 -10.14 -10.64
C THR A 87 1.60 -10.42 -10.65
N ALA A 88 0.78 -9.57 -10.04
CA ALA A 88 -0.68 -9.69 -10.10
C ALA A 88 -1.19 -9.58 -11.53
N ILE A 89 -0.69 -8.62 -12.32
CA ILE A 89 -1.07 -8.44 -13.72
C ILE A 89 -0.56 -9.60 -14.58
N VAL A 90 0.70 -10.00 -14.44
CA VAL A 90 1.25 -11.17 -15.15
C VAL A 90 0.42 -12.41 -14.87
N PHE A 91 0.06 -12.65 -13.61
CA PHE A 91 -0.76 -13.78 -13.21
C PHE A 91 -2.15 -13.74 -13.87
N LEU A 92 -2.78 -12.56 -13.89
CA LEU A 92 -4.09 -12.38 -14.50
C LEU A 92 -4.08 -12.59 -16.02
N VAL A 93 -3.01 -12.16 -16.70
CA VAL A 93 -2.82 -12.37 -18.14
C VAL A 93 -2.64 -13.85 -18.49
N ILE A 94 -1.88 -14.58 -17.66
CA ILE A 94 -1.59 -16.01 -17.91
C ILE A 94 -2.79 -16.91 -17.51
N TRP A 95 -3.44 -16.61 -16.38
CA TRP A 95 -4.57 -17.37 -15.84
C TRP A 95 -5.77 -16.51 -15.48
N PRO A 96 -6.53 -16.03 -16.48
CA PRO A 96 -7.68 -15.14 -16.22
C PRO A 96 -8.77 -15.79 -15.34
N SER A 97 -8.93 -17.11 -15.43
CA SER A 97 -9.93 -17.86 -14.65
C SER A 97 -9.59 -18.03 -13.17
N ALA A 98 -8.32 -17.84 -12.80
CA ALA A 98 -7.82 -18.05 -11.45
C ALA A 98 -7.70 -16.76 -10.63
N TRP A 99 -8.53 -15.75 -10.91
CA TRP A 99 -8.52 -14.42 -10.28
C TRP A 99 -8.54 -14.45 -8.75
N VAL A 100 -9.13 -15.49 -8.14
CA VAL A 100 -9.17 -15.70 -6.68
C VAL A 100 -7.77 -15.83 -6.07
N TRP A 101 -6.78 -16.33 -6.84
CA TRP A 101 -5.40 -16.49 -6.41
C TRP A 101 -4.52 -15.26 -6.65
N MET A 102 -5.07 -14.22 -7.28
CA MET A 102 -4.37 -12.96 -7.56
C MET A 102 -3.73 -12.31 -6.31
N PRO A 103 -4.38 -12.28 -5.13
CA PRO A 103 -3.75 -11.74 -3.93
C PRO A 103 -2.50 -12.52 -3.51
N LEU A 104 -2.49 -13.84 -3.69
CA LEU A 104 -1.33 -14.66 -3.39
C LEU A 104 -0.17 -14.36 -4.34
N ALA A 105 -0.45 -14.21 -5.63
CA ALA A 105 0.54 -13.80 -6.62
C ALA A 105 1.14 -12.42 -6.27
N ALA A 106 0.31 -11.46 -5.86
CA ALA A 106 0.75 -10.15 -5.41
C ALA A 106 1.69 -10.22 -4.18
N ILE A 107 1.37 -11.04 -3.20
CA ILE A 107 2.22 -11.25 -2.01
C ILE A 107 3.58 -11.83 -2.41
N ILE A 108 3.59 -12.83 -3.29
CA ILE A 108 4.83 -13.45 -3.78
C ILE A 108 5.69 -12.40 -4.52
N GLY A 109 5.08 -11.62 -5.42
CA GLY A 109 5.81 -10.60 -6.17
C GLY A 109 6.37 -9.47 -5.32
N GLY A 110 5.59 -8.98 -4.36
CA GLY A 110 6.07 -7.98 -3.41
C GLY A 110 7.20 -8.50 -2.54
N SER A 111 7.10 -9.76 -2.08
CA SER A 111 8.15 -10.43 -1.31
C SER A 111 9.42 -10.62 -2.14
N MET A 112 9.30 -11.06 -3.40
CA MET A 112 10.44 -11.20 -4.32
C MET A 112 11.16 -9.87 -4.55
N ALA A 113 10.41 -8.78 -4.80
CA ALA A 113 10.98 -7.45 -4.96
C ALA A 113 11.76 -7.02 -3.71
N LEU A 114 11.19 -7.22 -2.53
CA LEU A 114 11.84 -6.91 -1.26
C LEU A 114 13.13 -7.72 -1.06
N PHE A 115 13.08 -9.05 -1.28
CA PHE A 115 14.26 -9.90 -1.16
C PHE A 115 15.34 -9.55 -2.19
N MET A 116 14.96 -9.11 -3.38
CA MET A 116 15.90 -8.64 -4.39
C MET A 116 16.62 -7.38 -3.93
N VAL A 117 15.90 -6.38 -3.40
CA VAL A 117 16.51 -5.17 -2.85
C VAL A 117 17.45 -5.50 -1.69
N LEU A 118 16.98 -6.30 -0.72
CA LEU A 118 17.79 -6.68 0.44
C LEU A 118 19.01 -7.52 0.06
N GLY A 119 18.88 -8.43 -0.90
CA GLY A 119 19.96 -9.24 -1.41
C GLY A 119 21.05 -8.42 -2.09
N LEU A 120 20.65 -7.47 -2.96
CA LEU A 120 21.58 -6.54 -3.59
C LEU A 120 22.25 -5.62 -2.55
N ALA A 121 21.44 -5.10 -1.61
CA ALA A 121 21.97 -4.25 -0.53
C ALA A 121 23.03 -4.97 0.30
N LYS A 122 22.78 -6.23 0.66
CA LYS A 122 23.75 -7.06 1.39
C LYS A 122 25.02 -7.34 0.55
N ARG A 123 24.84 -7.63 -0.74
CA ARG A 123 25.98 -7.94 -1.64
C ARG A 123 26.91 -6.74 -1.83
N TYR A 124 26.35 -5.54 -1.96
CA TYR A 124 27.10 -4.31 -2.18
C TYR A 124 27.32 -3.50 -0.91
N GLN A 125 26.95 -4.03 0.26
CA GLN A 125 27.04 -3.38 1.58
C GLN A 125 26.42 -1.98 1.61
N LEU A 126 25.31 -1.80 0.88
CA LEU A 126 24.59 -0.54 0.80
C LEU A 126 23.85 -0.27 2.12
N GLN A 127 23.99 0.94 2.64
CA GLN A 127 23.34 1.36 3.89
C GLN A 127 22.69 2.74 3.71
N GLY A 128 21.66 3.02 4.52
CA GLY A 128 21.02 4.32 4.55
C GLY A 128 20.46 4.77 3.21
N GLU A 129 20.93 5.91 2.73
CA GLU A 129 20.42 6.55 1.50
C GLU A 129 20.67 5.73 0.24
N ALA A 130 21.78 5.02 0.16
CA ALA A 130 22.10 4.17 -1.01
C ALA A 130 21.12 3.01 -1.16
N LEU A 131 20.64 2.44 -0.06
CA LEU A 131 19.61 1.40 -0.08
C LEU A 131 18.25 1.96 -0.57
N LEU A 132 17.91 3.18 -0.15
CA LEU A 132 16.69 3.84 -0.62
C LEU A 132 16.76 4.12 -2.13
N LEU A 133 17.88 4.63 -2.62
CA LEU A 133 18.07 4.86 -4.07
C LEU A 133 17.96 3.58 -4.87
N LEU A 134 18.50 2.47 -4.37
CA LEU A 134 18.36 1.16 -5.00
C LEU A 134 16.89 0.73 -5.06
N GLY A 135 16.14 0.92 -3.96
CA GLY A 135 14.71 0.63 -3.91
C GLY A 135 13.90 1.45 -4.92
N ILE A 136 14.16 2.76 -4.99
CA ILE A 136 13.51 3.67 -5.95
C ILE A 136 13.83 3.25 -7.40
N ALA A 137 15.08 2.92 -7.70
CA ALA A 137 15.48 2.48 -9.02
C ALA A 137 14.78 1.17 -9.44
N LEU A 138 14.72 0.19 -8.52
CA LEU A 138 14.00 -1.06 -8.74
C LEU A 138 12.50 -0.82 -8.91
N ASN A 139 11.91 0.04 -8.07
CA ASN A 139 10.49 0.41 -8.17
C ASN A 139 10.17 1.02 -9.54
N ALA A 140 11.02 1.93 -10.04
CA ALA A 140 10.85 2.54 -11.35
C ALA A 140 10.97 1.50 -12.49
N LEU A 141 11.92 0.56 -12.38
CA LEU A 141 12.11 -0.51 -13.35
C LEU A 141 10.89 -1.45 -13.43
N LEU A 142 10.39 -1.89 -12.27
CA LEU A 142 9.21 -2.75 -12.18
C LEU A 142 7.94 -2.04 -12.66
N ALA A 143 7.78 -0.74 -12.34
CA ALA A 143 6.68 0.07 -12.81
C ALA A 143 6.73 0.25 -14.34
N ALA A 144 7.89 0.48 -14.92
CA ALA A 144 8.07 0.55 -16.38
C ALA A 144 7.72 -0.78 -17.06
N ALA A 145 8.17 -1.91 -16.50
CA ALA A 145 7.83 -3.24 -17.00
C ALA A 145 6.30 -3.48 -16.95
N MET A 146 5.64 -3.07 -15.88
CA MET A 146 4.19 -3.14 -15.76
C MET A 146 3.48 -2.31 -16.83
N GLN A 147 3.95 -1.09 -17.11
CA GLN A 147 3.35 -0.23 -18.14
C GLN A 147 3.51 -0.81 -19.54
N ILE A 148 4.65 -1.39 -19.85
CA ILE A 148 4.87 -2.09 -21.13
C ILE A 148 3.90 -3.25 -21.27
N LEU A 149 3.71 -4.04 -20.21
CA LEU A 149 2.79 -5.18 -20.23
C LEU A 149 1.31 -4.76 -20.43
N LEU A 150 0.93 -3.60 -19.90
CA LEU A 150 -0.44 -3.07 -20.07
C LEU A 150 -0.69 -2.48 -21.46
N LEU A 151 0.38 -2.20 -22.23
CA LEU A 151 0.26 -1.61 -23.57
C LEU A 151 0.09 -2.69 -24.66
N ILE A 152 0.38 -3.95 -24.34
CA ILE A 152 0.27 -5.10 -25.25
C ILE A 152 -1.10 -5.76 -25.12
#